data_39ba577971eda1e39bee4c446565c1a5
#
_entry.id   39ba577971eda1e39bee4c446565c1a5
#
_cell.length_a   1.000
_cell.length_b   1.000
_cell.length_c   1.000
_cell.angle_alpha   90.00
_cell.angle_beta   90.00
_cell.angle_gamma   90.00
#
_symmetry.space_group_name_H-M   'P 1'
#
loop_
_entity.id
_entity.type
_entity.pdbx_description
1 polymer ?
#
loop_
_entity_poly.entity_id
_entity_poly.type
_entity_poly.pdbx_seq_one_letter_code
_entity_poly.pdbx_strand_id
1 'polypeptide(L)'
;MEQPRHVSVLLQECIENLNIRPDGVYVDGTLGLGGHSVEIASRLTTGRLIGIDRDRSALARAGSRLSPYADRITLVHGNFSDAAAILDELGIPGADGMLFDLGVSSPQLDEAQRGFSYMQDAPLDMRMDNSAPLSAYEVVNTWSEERLNRILWDYGEERYARRITAAILAARAQKPIESTLELVELIRSAMPAAALREKQHPAKRSFQAIRIAVNDELGEVERMMDSAPDKLNPGGRLCVISFHSLEDRIVKNGIARREKGCTCPREAPVCTCGFVQTLRSVSRKPILPSAEEIESNPRSRSAKLRVAERV
;
A
#
# COMPACT_ATOMS: atom_id res chain seq x y z
N MET A 1 13.00 -28.55 2.99
CA MET A 1 11.62 -28.03 3.12
C MET A 1 11.54 -26.90 2.12
N GLU A 2 10.73 -27.04 1.06
CA GLU A 2 10.46 -25.95 0.13
C GLU A 2 9.83 -24.79 0.92
N GLN A 3 10.41 -23.60 0.80
CA GLN A 3 9.79 -22.39 1.32
C GLN A 3 8.42 -22.24 0.62
N PRO A 4 7.33 -21.94 1.34
CA PRO A 4 6.03 -21.75 0.72
C PRO A 4 6.17 -20.69 -0.38
N ARG A 5 5.84 -21.06 -1.61
CA ARG A 5 5.86 -20.15 -2.76
C ARG A 5 4.95 -18.97 -2.43
N HIS A 6 5.56 -17.80 -2.27
CA HIS A 6 4.81 -16.56 -2.11
C HIS A 6 3.99 -16.33 -3.38
N VAL A 7 2.67 -16.40 -3.25
CA VAL A 7 1.72 -16.10 -4.32
C VAL A 7 1.29 -14.64 -4.19
N SER A 8 1.44 -13.87 -5.25
CA SER A 8 0.96 -12.48 -5.27
C SER A 8 -0.56 -12.44 -5.15
N VAL A 9 -1.06 -11.45 -4.41
CA VAL A 9 -2.49 -11.29 -4.15
C VAL A 9 -3.21 -10.85 -5.41
N LEU A 10 -4.36 -11.47 -5.74
CA LEU A 10 -5.19 -11.14 -6.91
C LEU A 10 -4.38 -11.12 -8.21
N LEU A 11 -3.40 -12.04 -8.34
CA LEU A 11 -2.44 -12.04 -9.45
C LEU A 11 -3.16 -12.12 -10.79
N GLN A 12 -4.04 -13.10 -10.96
CA GLN A 12 -4.74 -13.32 -12.21
C GLN A 12 -5.64 -12.13 -12.57
N GLU A 13 -6.38 -11.63 -11.59
CA GLU A 13 -7.26 -10.47 -11.75
C GLU A 13 -6.49 -9.20 -12.14
N CYS A 14 -5.32 -8.99 -11.57
CA CYS A 14 -4.46 -7.86 -11.94
C CYS A 14 -3.97 -7.98 -13.38
N ILE A 15 -3.47 -9.14 -13.79
CA ILE A 15 -2.94 -9.37 -15.14
C ILE A 15 -4.04 -9.24 -16.19
N GLU A 16 -5.24 -9.80 -15.95
CA GLU A 16 -6.36 -9.65 -16.85
C GLU A 16 -6.82 -8.20 -17.01
N ASN A 17 -6.89 -7.46 -15.88
CA ASN A 17 -7.35 -6.08 -15.88
C ASN A 17 -6.31 -5.06 -16.36
N LEU A 18 -5.02 -5.37 -16.28
CA LEU A 18 -3.96 -4.55 -16.90
C LEU A 18 -4.04 -4.56 -18.43
N ASN A 19 -4.70 -5.56 -19.03
CA ASN A 19 -4.87 -5.68 -20.48
C ASN A 19 -3.54 -5.54 -21.23
N ILE A 20 -2.57 -6.40 -20.88
CA ILE A 20 -1.17 -6.26 -21.28
C ILE A 20 -1.00 -6.43 -22.79
N ARG A 21 -0.40 -5.40 -23.42
CA ARG A 21 0.04 -5.44 -24.82
C ARG A 21 1.54 -5.77 -24.86
N PRO A 22 2.00 -6.63 -25.80
CA PRO A 22 3.40 -7.06 -25.86
C PRO A 22 4.41 -5.93 -26.10
N ASP A 23 4.00 -4.81 -26.67
CA ASP A 23 4.78 -3.61 -26.97
C ASP A 23 4.54 -2.45 -26.00
N GLY A 24 3.66 -2.63 -24.99
CA GLY A 24 3.24 -1.58 -24.07
C GLY A 24 4.27 -1.27 -22.97
N VAL A 25 4.07 -0.14 -22.31
CA VAL A 25 4.84 0.30 -21.15
C VAL A 25 4.00 0.11 -19.88
N TYR A 26 4.57 -0.56 -18.88
CA TYR A 26 3.89 -0.87 -17.63
C TYR A 26 4.71 -0.41 -16.43
N VAL A 27 4.02 -0.03 -15.36
CA VAL A 27 4.62 0.32 -14.07
C VAL A 27 4.09 -0.64 -13.01
N ASP A 28 4.98 -1.30 -12.30
CA ASP A 28 4.70 -1.94 -11.01
C ASP A 28 5.29 -1.04 -9.92
N GLY A 29 4.42 -0.23 -9.29
CA GLY A 29 4.85 0.77 -8.31
C GLY A 29 5.18 0.19 -6.94
N THR A 30 4.92 -1.10 -6.73
CA THR A 30 5.08 -1.81 -5.47
C THR A 30 5.69 -3.19 -5.72
N LEU A 31 6.90 -3.17 -6.28
CA LEU A 31 7.56 -4.35 -6.85
C LEU A 31 7.62 -5.55 -5.89
N GLY A 32 7.93 -5.30 -4.61
CA GLY A 32 8.08 -6.33 -3.59
C GLY A 32 9.02 -7.45 -4.03
N LEU A 33 8.54 -8.69 -4.07
CA LEU A 33 9.30 -9.84 -4.58
C LEU A 33 9.15 -10.06 -6.09
N GLY A 34 8.52 -9.14 -6.81
CA GLY A 34 8.37 -9.17 -8.26
C GLY A 34 7.37 -10.21 -8.80
N GLY A 35 6.41 -10.63 -7.99
CA GLY A 35 5.47 -11.67 -8.42
C GLY A 35 4.55 -11.22 -9.56
N HIS A 36 3.92 -10.07 -9.45
CA HIS A 36 3.15 -9.44 -10.53
C HIS A 36 4.08 -9.08 -11.70
N SER A 37 5.24 -8.52 -11.41
CA SER A 37 6.22 -8.08 -12.39
C SER A 37 6.72 -9.21 -13.31
N VAL A 38 6.94 -10.42 -12.78
CA VAL A 38 7.29 -11.60 -13.61
C VAL A 38 6.20 -11.89 -14.61
N GLU A 39 4.94 -11.89 -14.18
CA GLU A 39 3.79 -12.15 -15.05
C GLU A 39 3.59 -11.06 -16.10
N ILE A 40 3.82 -9.80 -15.75
CA ILE A 40 3.79 -8.68 -16.71
C ILE A 40 4.94 -8.85 -17.72
N ALA A 41 6.18 -9.01 -17.24
CA ALA A 41 7.37 -9.09 -18.08
C ALA A 41 7.35 -10.28 -19.05
N SER A 42 6.78 -11.41 -18.63
CA SER A 42 6.65 -12.61 -19.49
C SER A 42 5.75 -12.39 -20.72
N ARG A 43 4.85 -11.41 -20.66
CA ARG A 43 3.92 -11.06 -21.76
C ARG A 43 4.45 -9.96 -22.67
N LEU A 44 5.53 -9.28 -22.27
CA LEU A 44 6.17 -8.26 -23.08
C LEU A 44 7.16 -8.87 -24.08
N THR A 45 7.21 -8.27 -25.29
CA THR A 45 8.19 -8.59 -26.33
C THR A 45 9.14 -7.41 -26.57
N THR A 46 8.60 -6.28 -27.01
CA THR A 46 9.32 -5.01 -27.23
C THR A 46 8.93 -3.93 -26.22
N GLY A 47 7.93 -4.22 -25.40
CA GLY A 47 7.47 -3.34 -24.35
C GLY A 47 8.44 -3.24 -23.17
N ARG A 48 8.12 -2.39 -22.20
CA ARG A 48 8.95 -2.11 -21.02
C ARG A 48 8.16 -2.24 -19.73
N LEU A 49 8.83 -2.71 -18.66
CA LEU A 49 8.32 -2.71 -17.30
C LEU A 49 9.23 -1.85 -16.42
N ILE A 50 8.64 -0.91 -15.71
CA ILE A 50 9.30 -0.12 -14.67
C ILE A 50 8.83 -0.66 -13.32
N GLY A 51 9.77 -1.25 -12.55
CA GLY A 51 9.51 -1.74 -11.19
C GLY A 51 10.03 -0.76 -10.16
N ILE A 52 9.17 -0.26 -9.29
CA ILE A 52 9.50 0.71 -8.25
C ILE A 52 9.34 0.05 -6.89
N ASP A 53 10.30 0.24 -5.99
CA ASP A 53 10.15 -0.10 -4.58
C ASP A 53 10.99 0.82 -3.70
N ARG A 54 10.47 1.15 -2.53
CA ARG A 54 11.21 1.91 -1.50
C ARG A 54 12.15 1.04 -0.67
N ASP A 55 11.97 -0.28 -0.68
CA ASP A 55 12.81 -1.24 0.03
C ASP A 55 13.92 -1.76 -0.90
N ARG A 56 15.17 -1.35 -0.65
CA ARG A 56 16.35 -1.81 -1.43
C ARG A 56 16.51 -3.32 -1.39
N SER A 57 16.12 -3.98 -0.29
CA SER A 57 16.20 -5.42 -0.18
C SER A 57 15.19 -6.13 -1.09
N ALA A 58 14.00 -5.55 -1.22
CA ALA A 58 12.99 -6.03 -2.17
C ALA A 58 13.49 -5.91 -3.61
N LEU A 59 14.05 -4.74 -3.99
CA LEU A 59 14.63 -4.53 -5.32
C LEU A 59 15.71 -5.56 -5.66
N ALA A 60 16.62 -5.86 -4.73
CA ALA A 60 17.69 -6.84 -4.96
C ALA A 60 17.11 -8.25 -5.20
N ARG A 61 16.13 -8.66 -4.38
CA ARG A 61 15.45 -9.98 -4.50
C ARG A 61 14.64 -10.07 -5.80
N ALA A 62 13.86 -9.04 -6.11
CA ALA A 62 13.09 -8.98 -7.35
C ALA A 62 14.00 -8.98 -8.58
N GLY A 63 15.11 -8.23 -8.56
CA GLY A 63 16.09 -8.19 -9.64
C GLY A 63 16.64 -9.56 -9.99
N SER A 64 16.94 -10.39 -8.98
CA SER A 64 17.37 -11.78 -9.20
C SER A 64 16.28 -12.61 -9.87
N ARG A 65 15.02 -12.46 -9.45
CA ARG A 65 13.87 -13.18 -10.00
C ARG A 65 13.53 -12.73 -11.43
N LEU A 66 13.71 -11.46 -11.72
CA LEU A 66 13.42 -10.81 -13.00
C LEU A 66 14.57 -10.88 -14.00
N SER A 67 15.71 -11.46 -13.62
CA SER A 67 16.90 -11.55 -14.49
C SER A 67 16.63 -12.13 -15.88
N PRO A 68 15.70 -13.09 -16.11
CA PRO A 68 15.37 -13.56 -17.46
C PRO A 68 14.75 -12.49 -18.38
N TYR A 69 14.31 -11.37 -17.82
CA TYR A 69 13.64 -10.27 -18.53
C TYR A 69 14.42 -8.96 -18.40
N ALA A 70 15.69 -9.00 -18.04
CA ALA A 70 16.52 -7.83 -17.74
C ALA A 70 16.61 -6.82 -18.91
N ASP A 71 16.44 -7.28 -20.14
CA ASP A 71 16.47 -6.47 -21.37
C ASP A 71 15.29 -5.49 -21.49
N ARG A 72 14.19 -5.75 -20.78
CA ARG A 72 12.95 -4.97 -20.84
C ARG A 72 12.46 -4.42 -19.51
N ILE A 73 13.28 -4.54 -18.45
CA ILE A 73 12.92 -4.08 -17.11
C ILE A 73 13.88 -2.99 -16.63
N THR A 74 13.31 -1.95 -16.03
CA THR A 74 14.06 -0.94 -15.28
C THR A 74 13.60 -0.98 -13.83
N LEU A 75 14.54 -1.23 -12.89
CA LEU A 75 14.25 -1.20 -11.45
C LEU A 75 14.69 0.13 -10.88
N VAL A 76 13.79 0.77 -10.13
CA VAL A 76 13.98 2.10 -9.55
C VAL A 76 13.75 2.04 -8.05
N HIS A 77 14.74 2.52 -7.27
CA HIS A 77 14.55 2.77 -5.86
C HIS A 77 13.82 4.10 -5.67
N GLY A 78 12.60 4.05 -5.20
CA GLY A 78 11.75 5.22 -5.03
C GLY A 78 10.40 4.85 -4.41
N ASN A 79 9.59 5.85 -4.17
CA ASN A 79 8.24 5.65 -3.68
C ASN A 79 7.26 5.50 -4.86
N PHE A 80 6.25 4.69 -4.69
CA PHE A 80 5.22 4.53 -5.73
C PHE A 80 4.46 5.84 -6.03
N SER A 81 4.39 6.77 -5.09
CA SER A 81 3.82 8.11 -5.32
C SER A 81 4.59 8.94 -6.34
N ASP A 82 5.88 8.63 -6.53
CA ASP A 82 6.77 9.32 -7.46
C ASP A 82 6.73 8.71 -8.87
N ALA A 83 5.84 7.74 -9.12
CA ALA A 83 5.77 7.03 -10.41
C ALA A 83 5.69 7.99 -11.62
N ALA A 84 4.96 9.09 -11.51
CA ALA A 84 4.87 10.08 -12.56
C ALA A 84 6.21 10.80 -12.83
N ALA A 85 6.91 11.23 -11.79
CA ALA A 85 8.22 11.87 -11.89
C ALA A 85 9.29 10.89 -12.40
N ILE A 86 9.26 9.64 -11.93
CA ILE A 86 10.16 8.58 -12.39
C ILE A 86 9.99 8.33 -13.90
N LEU A 87 8.77 8.30 -14.42
CA LEU A 87 8.52 8.18 -15.85
C LEU A 87 9.11 9.38 -16.62
N ASP A 88 8.97 10.61 -16.09
CA ASP A 88 9.56 11.81 -16.70
C ASP A 88 11.10 11.73 -16.72
N GLU A 89 11.73 11.34 -15.63
CA GLU A 89 13.19 11.16 -15.55
C GLU A 89 13.70 10.10 -16.52
N LEU A 90 12.92 9.05 -16.77
CA LEU A 90 13.25 8.01 -17.74
C LEU A 90 12.92 8.40 -19.19
N GLY A 91 12.36 9.61 -19.43
CA GLY A 91 11.94 10.07 -20.75
C GLY A 91 10.75 9.28 -21.32
N ILE A 92 9.91 8.69 -20.46
CA ILE A 92 8.74 7.91 -20.85
C ILE A 92 7.49 8.80 -20.73
N PRO A 93 6.85 9.16 -21.85
CA PRO A 93 5.74 10.12 -21.85
C PRO A 93 4.47 9.59 -21.18
N GLY A 94 4.28 8.25 -21.16
CA GLY A 94 3.12 7.62 -20.56
C GLY A 94 3.23 6.10 -20.49
N ALA A 95 2.38 5.50 -19.66
CA ALA A 95 2.28 4.06 -19.47
C ALA A 95 0.94 3.51 -19.97
N ASP A 96 0.93 2.27 -20.44
CA ASP A 96 -0.27 1.56 -20.87
C ASP A 96 -0.96 0.83 -19.71
N GLY A 97 -0.26 0.69 -18.60
CA GLY A 97 -0.84 0.19 -17.36
C GLY A 97 0.05 0.46 -16.15
N MET A 98 -0.59 0.67 -15.01
CA MET A 98 0.06 0.84 -13.73
C MET A 98 -0.60 -0.05 -12.70
N LEU A 99 0.22 -0.75 -11.91
CA LEU A 99 -0.19 -1.60 -10.80
C LEU A 99 0.42 -1.08 -9.51
N PHE A 100 -0.42 -1.00 -8.48
CA PHE A 100 -0.01 -0.66 -7.11
C PHE A 100 -0.63 -1.67 -6.16
N ASP A 101 0.20 -2.54 -5.56
CA ASP A 101 -0.18 -3.51 -4.51
C ASP A 101 0.20 -2.90 -3.16
N LEU A 102 -0.74 -2.16 -2.56
CA LEU A 102 -0.49 -1.33 -1.38
C LEU A 102 -0.21 -2.17 -0.12
N GLY A 103 0.42 -1.55 0.87
CA GLY A 103 0.68 -2.14 2.16
C GLY A 103 2.07 -2.78 2.31
N VAL A 104 2.18 -3.77 3.19
CA VAL A 104 3.46 -4.40 3.55
C VAL A 104 3.71 -5.67 2.75
N SER A 105 4.95 -5.87 2.33
CA SER A 105 5.38 -7.11 1.70
C SER A 105 5.50 -8.25 2.71
N SER A 106 5.37 -9.50 2.24
CA SER A 106 5.51 -10.66 3.12
C SER A 106 6.84 -10.72 3.86
N PRO A 107 8.01 -10.46 3.21
CA PRO A 107 9.28 -10.40 3.94
C PRO A 107 9.30 -9.39 5.08
N GLN A 108 8.68 -8.22 4.91
CA GLN A 108 8.59 -7.23 5.98
C GLN A 108 7.82 -7.74 7.21
N LEU A 109 6.80 -8.58 7.01
CA LEU A 109 6.05 -9.22 8.10
C LEU A 109 6.78 -10.42 8.71
N ASP A 110 7.51 -11.18 7.89
CA ASP A 110 8.13 -12.45 8.28
C ASP A 110 9.51 -12.22 8.93
N GLU A 111 10.21 -11.15 8.57
CA GLU A 111 11.50 -10.76 9.17
C GLU A 111 11.26 -10.01 10.49
N ALA A 112 11.34 -10.72 11.62
CA ALA A 112 11.05 -10.17 12.95
C ALA A 112 11.75 -8.82 13.20
N GLN A 113 13.03 -8.70 12.83
CA GLN A 113 13.86 -7.50 13.03
C GLN A 113 13.31 -6.22 12.36
N ARG A 114 12.35 -6.36 11.43
CA ARG A 114 11.68 -5.22 10.80
C ARG A 114 10.59 -4.60 11.70
N GLY A 115 10.21 -5.25 12.79
CA GLY A 115 9.27 -4.72 13.79
C GLY A 115 7.80 -4.57 13.34
N PHE A 116 7.39 -5.14 12.21
CA PHE A 116 6.00 -5.06 11.73
C PHE A 116 5.05 -6.00 12.46
N SER A 117 5.57 -7.08 13.03
CA SER A 117 4.76 -8.12 13.67
C SER A 117 4.53 -7.82 15.15
N TYR A 118 3.28 -7.91 15.56
CA TYR A 118 2.89 -7.89 16.99
C TYR A 118 2.92 -9.28 17.65
N MET A 119 3.41 -10.30 16.93
CA MET A 119 3.46 -11.69 17.39
C MET A 119 4.87 -12.14 17.79
N GLN A 120 5.88 -11.36 17.45
CA GLN A 120 7.28 -11.67 17.69
C GLN A 120 7.96 -10.47 18.35
N ASP A 121 8.88 -10.73 19.28
CA ASP A 121 9.65 -9.66 19.91
C ASP A 121 10.75 -9.15 18.97
N ALA A 122 10.77 -7.84 18.77
CA ALA A 122 11.70 -7.19 17.86
C ALA A 122 11.80 -5.68 18.17
N PRO A 123 12.84 -4.98 17.69
CA PRO A 123 12.90 -3.53 17.80
C PRO A 123 11.67 -2.84 17.19
N LEU A 124 11.24 -1.72 17.76
CA LEU A 124 10.17 -0.88 17.23
C LEU A 124 10.65 -0.08 16.02
N ASP A 125 10.76 -0.74 14.86
CA ASP A 125 11.22 -0.12 13.62
C ASP A 125 10.04 0.26 12.70
N MET A 126 9.39 -0.68 12.06
CA MET A 126 8.27 -0.54 11.11
C MET A 126 8.57 0.31 9.87
N ARG A 127 9.83 0.67 9.60
CA ARG A 127 10.18 1.39 8.36
C ARG A 127 10.16 0.44 7.16
N MET A 128 9.47 0.81 6.10
CA MET A 128 9.56 0.11 4.82
C MET A 128 10.88 0.42 4.12
N ASP A 129 11.32 1.69 4.16
CA ASP A 129 12.68 2.11 3.79
C ASP A 129 13.53 2.27 5.06
N ASN A 130 14.51 1.39 5.25
CA ASN A 130 15.40 1.42 6.41
C ASN A 130 16.30 2.67 6.48
N SER A 131 16.41 3.43 5.39
CA SER A 131 17.17 4.69 5.38
C SER A 131 16.36 5.89 5.87
N ALA A 132 15.03 5.76 5.98
CA ALA A 132 14.16 6.81 6.48
C ALA A 132 14.44 7.11 7.97
N PRO A 133 14.38 8.38 8.40
CA PRO A 133 14.73 8.75 9.78
C PRO A 133 13.67 8.39 10.82
N LEU A 134 12.38 8.32 10.44
CA LEU A 134 11.28 8.09 11.35
C LEU A 134 10.99 6.60 11.49
N SER A 135 11.15 6.06 12.70
CA SER A 135 10.78 4.69 13.06
C SER A 135 9.59 4.65 14.03
N ALA A 136 9.06 3.45 14.29
CA ALA A 136 8.03 3.26 15.31
C ALA A 136 8.53 3.64 16.71
N TYR A 137 9.82 3.49 16.96
CA TYR A 137 10.45 3.92 18.22
C TYR A 137 10.28 5.44 18.42
N GLU A 138 10.59 6.27 17.43
CA GLU A 138 10.41 7.72 17.51
C GLU A 138 8.93 8.09 17.66
N VAL A 139 8.04 7.46 16.90
CA VAL A 139 6.58 7.69 17.01
C VAL A 139 6.12 7.44 18.45
N VAL A 140 6.44 6.27 19.00
CA VAL A 140 5.97 5.85 20.33
C VAL A 140 6.61 6.68 21.45
N ASN A 141 7.92 6.95 21.36
CA ASN A 141 8.67 7.55 22.46
C ASN A 141 8.74 9.08 22.44
N THR A 142 8.54 9.73 21.26
CA THR A 142 8.77 11.18 21.15
C THR A 142 7.55 12.01 20.78
N TRP A 143 6.52 11.39 20.14
CA TRP A 143 5.37 12.17 19.69
C TRP A 143 4.50 12.65 20.86
N SER A 144 3.83 13.80 20.66
CA SER A 144 2.91 14.35 21.66
C SER A 144 1.68 13.46 21.87
N GLU A 145 0.99 13.65 22.99
CA GLU A 145 -0.26 12.94 23.30
C GLU A 145 -1.29 13.09 22.18
N GLU A 146 -1.45 14.34 21.69
CA GLU A 146 -2.43 14.66 20.65
C GLU A 146 -2.12 13.92 19.34
N ARG A 147 -0.82 13.86 18.95
CA ARG A 147 -0.40 13.17 17.73
C ARG A 147 -0.61 11.68 17.85
N LEU A 148 -0.17 11.06 18.97
CA LEU A 148 -0.37 9.63 19.20
C LEU A 148 -1.85 9.27 19.21
N ASN A 149 -2.68 10.01 19.96
CA ASN A 149 -4.12 9.76 20.01
C ASN A 149 -4.77 9.90 18.63
N ARG A 150 -4.36 10.92 17.85
CA ARG A 150 -4.87 11.15 16.50
C ARG A 150 -4.59 9.96 15.59
N ILE A 151 -3.34 9.47 15.50
CA ILE A 151 -3.04 8.34 14.61
C ILE A 151 -3.74 7.06 15.03
N LEU A 152 -3.79 6.76 16.33
CA LEU A 152 -4.50 5.58 16.83
C LEU A 152 -6.00 5.64 16.47
N TRP A 153 -6.61 6.83 16.55
CA TRP A 153 -8.01 7.03 16.21
C TRP A 153 -8.25 7.04 14.70
N ASP A 154 -7.51 7.87 13.95
CA ASP A 154 -7.76 8.09 12.52
C ASP A 154 -7.23 6.95 11.64
N TYR A 155 -6.03 6.41 11.94
CA TYR A 155 -5.36 5.38 11.14
C TYR A 155 -5.62 3.96 11.63
N GLY A 156 -5.82 3.80 12.93
CA GLY A 156 -6.14 2.51 13.55
C GLY A 156 -7.63 2.24 13.64
N GLU A 157 -8.49 3.26 13.53
CA GLU A 157 -9.91 3.17 13.90
C GLU A 157 -10.05 2.54 15.31
N GLU A 158 -9.12 2.90 16.23
CA GLU A 158 -8.96 2.29 17.54
C GLU A 158 -9.86 2.97 18.58
N ARG A 159 -10.86 2.25 19.07
CA ARG A 159 -11.85 2.79 20.04
C ARG A 159 -11.23 3.18 21.38
N TYR A 160 -10.12 2.53 21.73
CA TYR A 160 -9.41 2.73 23.02
C TYR A 160 -8.19 3.64 22.86
N ALA A 161 -8.11 4.42 21.77
CA ALA A 161 -6.96 5.28 21.44
C ALA A 161 -6.49 6.13 22.63
N ARG A 162 -7.41 6.82 23.34
CA ARG A 162 -7.05 7.65 24.51
C ARG A 162 -6.41 6.85 25.64
N ARG A 163 -6.94 5.66 25.92
CA ARG A 163 -6.42 4.81 27.01
C ARG A 163 -5.06 4.23 26.65
N ILE A 164 -4.88 3.80 25.41
CA ILE A 164 -3.61 3.29 24.89
C ILE A 164 -2.57 4.40 24.88
N THR A 165 -2.93 5.61 24.41
CA THR A 165 -2.03 6.77 24.46
C THR A 165 -1.59 7.07 25.89
N ALA A 166 -2.50 7.13 26.85
CA ALA A 166 -2.17 7.37 28.25
C ALA A 166 -1.21 6.28 28.83
N ALA A 167 -1.42 5.01 28.48
CA ALA A 167 -0.55 3.91 28.89
C ALA A 167 0.86 4.04 28.29
N ILE A 168 0.98 4.39 27.00
CA ILE A 168 2.26 4.66 26.34
C ILE A 168 2.99 5.81 27.02
N LEU A 169 2.31 6.94 27.27
CA LEU A 169 2.90 8.11 27.92
C LEU A 169 3.41 7.80 29.32
N ALA A 170 2.61 7.08 30.11
CA ALA A 170 3.00 6.67 31.46
C ALA A 170 4.22 5.73 31.46
N ALA A 171 4.28 4.77 30.53
CA ALA A 171 5.38 3.83 30.43
C ALA A 171 6.68 4.53 29.97
N ARG A 172 6.63 5.31 28.90
CA ARG A 172 7.83 5.99 28.36
C ARG A 172 8.40 7.07 29.28
N ALA A 173 7.59 7.58 30.21
CA ALA A 173 8.08 8.50 31.26
C ALA A 173 8.99 7.79 32.28
N GLN A 174 8.94 6.48 32.38
CA GLN A 174 9.81 5.67 33.25
C GLN A 174 11.04 5.15 32.51
N LYS A 175 10.82 4.53 31.35
CA LYS A 175 11.87 4.09 30.41
C LYS A 175 11.33 4.08 28.98
N PRO A 176 12.18 4.28 27.97
CA PRO A 176 11.76 4.12 26.57
C PRO A 176 11.15 2.74 26.30
N ILE A 177 10.15 2.70 25.42
CA ILE A 177 9.55 1.46 24.92
C ILE A 177 10.39 1.02 23.73
N GLU A 178 11.06 -0.12 23.83
CA GLU A 178 12.08 -0.54 22.87
C GLU A 178 11.62 -1.63 21.92
N SER A 179 10.69 -2.48 22.38
CA SER A 179 10.31 -3.66 21.60
C SER A 179 8.82 -3.73 21.27
N THR A 180 8.52 -4.53 20.27
CA THR A 180 7.16 -4.79 19.80
C THR A 180 6.30 -5.42 20.89
N LEU A 181 6.83 -6.40 21.64
CA LEU A 181 6.06 -7.06 22.70
C LEU A 181 5.87 -6.17 23.92
N GLU A 182 6.82 -5.30 24.28
CA GLU A 182 6.58 -4.27 25.30
C GLU A 182 5.38 -3.38 24.91
N LEU A 183 5.32 -2.92 23.67
CA LEU A 183 4.19 -2.13 23.17
C LEU A 183 2.88 -2.93 23.17
N VAL A 184 2.90 -4.22 22.78
CA VAL A 184 1.74 -5.10 22.83
C VAL A 184 1.17 -5.21 24.23
N GLU A 185 2.01 -5.42 25.25
CA GLU A 185 1.56 -5.53 26.65
C GLU A 185 0.95 -4.22 27.16
N LEU A 186 1.50 -3.07 26.80
CA LEU A 186 0.90 -1.76 27.12
C LEU A 186 -0.48 -1.59 26.48
N ILE A 187 -0.63 -1.94 25.20
CA ILE A 187 -1.91 -1.89 24.52
C ILE A 187 -2.93 -2.80 25.22
N ARG A 188 -2.55 -4.04 25.54
CA ARG A 188 -3.40 -5.01 26.23
C ARG A 188 -3.85 -4.53 27.61
N SER A 189 -2.92 -3.97 28.39
CA SER A 189 -3.22 -3.44 29.73
C SER A 189 -4.19 -2.25 29.71
N ALA A 190 -4.19 -1.48 28.61
CA ALA A 190 -5.08 -0.34 28.42
C ALA A 190 -6.50 -0.72 27.99
N MET A 191 -6.70 -1.95 27.51
CA MET A 191 -7.98 -2.42 26.98
C MET A 191 -8.86 -3.09 28.04
N PRO A 192 -10.20 -2.95 27.96
CA PRO A 192 -11.10 -3.70 28.82
C PRO A 192 -11.12 -5.20 28.48
N ALA A 193 -11.37 -6.06 29.45
CA ALA A 193 -11.41 -7.50 29.28
C ALA A 193 -12.34 -8.00 28.16
N ALA A 194 -13.44 -7.28 27.89
CA ALA A 194 -14.34 -7.58 26.78
C ALA A 194 -13.66 -7.45 25.41
N ALA A 195 -12.86 -6.39 25.22
CA ALA A 195 -12.12 -6.17 23.97
C ALA A 195 -11.03 -7.21 23.74
N LEU A 196 -10.41 -7.71 24.81
CA LEU A 196 -9.37 -8.75 24.73
C LEU A 196 -9.92 -10.13 24.28
N ARG A 197 -11.25 -10.32 24.31
CA ARG A 197 -11.94 -11.55 23.86
C ARG A 197 -12.38 -11.49 22.40
N GLU A 198 -12.18 -10.35 21.71
CA GLU A 198 -12.50 -10.23 20.29
C GLU A 198 -11.60 -11.17 19.45
N LYS A 199 -12.11 -11.61 18.29
CA LYS A 199 -11.35 -12.50 17.38
C LYS A 199 -10.05 -11.87 16.87
N GLN A 200 -10.01 -10.55 16.78
CA GLN A 200 -8.89 -9.80 16.28
C GLN A 200 -7.88 -9.54 17.40
N HIS A 201 -6.59 -9.68 17.09
CA HIS A 201 -5.53 -9.41 18.07
C HIS A 201 -5.62 -7.95 18.57
N PRO A 202 -5.56 -7.68 19.89
CA PRO A 202 -5.75 -6.35 20.47
C PRO A 202 -4.84 -5.28 19.90
N ALA A 203 -3.57 -5.62 19.62
CA ALA A 203 -2.59 -4.67 19.11
C ALA A 203 -2.70 -4.40 17.60
N LYS A 204 -3.51 -5.17 16.85
CA LYS A 204 -3.53 -5.06 15.38
C LYS A 204 -3.78 -3.64 14.88
N ARG A 205 -4.79 -2.96 15.43
CA ARG A 205 -5.19 -1.60 15.01
C ARG A 205 -4.13 -0.58 15.36
N SER A 206 -3.56 -0.68 16.55
CA SER A 206 -2.50 0.24 17.00
C SER A 206 -1.22 0.07 16.17
N PHE A 207 -0.82 -1.17 15.87
CA PHE A 207 0.32 -1.46 15.00
C PHE A 207 0.08 -0.93 13.57
N GLN A 208 -1.12 -1.13 13.01
CA GLN A 208 -1.50 -0.53 11.73
C GLN A 208 -1.38 0.99 11.77
N ALA A 209 -1.88 1.64 12.82
CA ALA A 209 -1.83 3.10 12.96
C ALA A 209 -0.39 3.65 12.99
N ILE A 210 0.46 3.02 13.79
CA ILE A 210 1.87 3.40 13.91
C ILE A 210 2.59 3.17 12.58
N ARG A 211 2.38 2.02 11.94
CA ARG A 211 2.96 1.68 10.63
C ARG A 211 2.59 2.71 9.55
N ILE A 212 1.31 3.05 9.46
CA ILE A 212 0.81 4.08 8.53
C ILE A 212 1.50 5.42 8.81
N ALA A 213 1.66 5.80 10.07
CA ALA A 213 2.29 7.05 10.46
C ALA A 213 3.80 7.07 10.17
N VAL A 214 4.51 5.96 10.42
CA VAL A 214 5.96 5.82 10.14
C VAL A 214 6.24 5.97 8.64
N ASN A 215 5.39 5.39 7.81
CA ASN A 215 5.63 5.26 6.38
C ASN A 215 4.83 6.26 5.52
N ASP A 216 4.04 7.14 6.14
CA ASP A 216 3.12 8.07 5.46
C ASP A 216 2.23 7.37 4.40
N GLU A 217 1.79 6.13 4.70
CA GLU A 217 1.15 5.27 3.71
C GLU A 217 -0.05 5.92 3.02
N LEU A 218 -0.92 6.60 3.80
CA LEU A 218 -2.11 7.25 3.23
C LEU A 218 -1.77 8.48 2.40
N GLY A 219 -0.80 9.30 2.85
CA GLY A 219 -0.33 10.45 2.09
C GLY A 219 0.31 10.03 0.76
N GLU A 220 1.05 8.91 0.76
CA GLU A 220 1.61 8.35 -0.46
C GLU A 220 0.52 7.89 -1.46
N VAL A 221 -0.55 7.25 -0.96
CA VAL A 221 -1.68 6.86 -1.81
C VAL A 221 -2.40 8.09 -2.38
N GLU A 222 -2.57 9.15 -1.60
CA GLU A 222 -3.16 10.41 -2.08
C GLU A 222 -2.31 11.03 -3.18
N ARG A 223 -0.99 11.19 -2.99
CA ARG A 223 -0.05 11.71 -3.98
C ARG A 223 -0.04 10.86 -5.26
N MET A 224 -0.02 9.55 -5.14
CA MET A 224 -0.10 8.63 -6.27
C MET A 224 -1.39 8.84 -7.06
N MET A 225 -2.55 8.92 -6.39
CA MET A 225 -3.84 9.14 -7.05
C MET A 225 -3.96 10.51 -7.69
N ASP A 226 -3.21 11.50 -7.23
CA ASP A 226 -3.19 12.84 -7.81
C ASP A 226 -2.31 12.92 -9.06
N SER A 227 -1.23 12.14 -9.17
CA SER A 227 -0.22 12.26 -10.24
C SER A 227 -0.21 11.10 -11.24
N ALA A 228 -0.19 9.84 -10.77
CA ALA A 228 0.02 8.68 -11.62
C ALA A 228 -1.03 8.51 -12.74
N PRO A 229 -2.34 8.77 -12.52
CA PRO A 229 -3.33 8.63 -13.58
C PRO A 229 -3.13 9.57 -14.78
N ASP A 230 -2.43 10.69 -14.59
CA ASP A 230 -2.16 11.64 -15.68
C ASP A 230 -1.06 11.13 -16.63
N LYS A 231 -0.27 10.15 -16.18
CA LYS A 231 0.75 9.46 -16.96
C LYS A 231 0.24 8.21 -17.67
N LEU A 232 -1.06 7.88 -17.56
CA LEU A 232 -1.62 6.82 -18.36
C LEU A 232 -1.90 7.28 -19.78
N ASN A 233 -1.54 6.47 -20.76
CA ASN A 233 -1.95 6.62 -22.15
C ASN A 233 -3.47 6.43 -22.28
N PRO A 234 -4.14 7.03 -23.27
CA PRO A 234 -5.55 6.73 -23.54
C PRO A 234 -5.80 5.22 -23.69
N GLY A 235 -6.80 4.68 -22.96
CA GLY A 235 -7.06 3.26 -22.84
C GLY A 235 -6.16 2.51 -21.85
N GLY A 236 -5.16 3.19 -21.26
CA GLY A 236 -4.29 2.61 -20.24
C GLY A 236 -5.03 2.30 -18.94
N ARG A 237 -4.56 1.31 -18.19
CA ARG A 237 -5.22 0.76 -17.00
C ARG A 237 -4.49 1.13 -15.71
N LEU A 238 -5.26 1.58 -14.72
CA LEU A 238 -4.83 1.74 -13.32
C LEU A 238 -5.42 0.58 -12.51
N CYS A 239 -4.56 -0.25 -11.94
CA CYS A 239 -4.92 -1.34 -11.03
C CYS A 239 -4.35 -1.04 -9.65
N VAL A 240 -5.20 -0.95 -8.63
CA VAL A 240 -4.77 -0.68 -7.25
C VAL A 240 -5.38 -1.69 -6.30
N ILE A 241 -4.53 -2.46 -5.61
CA ILE A 241 -4.92 -3.37 -4.53
C ILE A 241 -4.76 -2.62 -3.20
N SER A 242 -5.78 -2.66 -2.37
CA SER A 242 -5.76 -2.10 -1.01
C SER A 242 -6.12 -3.18 0.01
N PHE A 243 -5.61 -3.07 1.26
CA PHE A 243 -5.80 -4.07 2.31
C PHE A 243 -6.61 -3.56 3.50
N HIS A 244 -6.89 -2.28 3.57
CA HIS A 244 -7.76 -1.72 4.61
C HIS A 244 -8.67 -0.60 4.09
N SER A 245 -9.67 -0.25 4.92
CA SER A 245 -10.74 0.69 4.58
C SER A 245 -10.26 2.07 4.18
N LEU A 246 -9.19 2.56 4.79
CA LEU A 246 -8.68 3.91 4.55
C LEU A 246 -8.03 4.03 3.16
N GLU A 247 -7.16 3.07 2.78
CA GLU A 247 -6.59 3.00 1.43
C GLU A 247 -7.70 2.90 0.37
N ASP A 248 -8.61 1.93 0.54
CA ASP A 248 -9.73 1.71 -0.40
C ASP A 248 -10.57 2.97 -0.59
N ARG A 249 -10.77 3.75 0.49
CA ARG A 249 -11.51 5.01 0.46
C ARG A 249 -10.79 6.07 -0.38
N ILE A 250 -9.48 6.23 -0.20
CA ILE A 250 -8.66 7.20 -0.97
C ILE A 250 -8.68 6.83 -2.45
N VAL A 251 -8.39 5.58 -2.80
CA VAL A 251 -8.39 5.10 -4.19
C VAL A 251 -9.77 5.27 -4.83
N LYS A 252 -10.84 4.83 -4.16
CA LYS A 252 -12.22 5.00 -4.63
C LYS A 252 -12.56 6.47 -4.90
N ASN A 253 -12.22 7.35 -3.96
CA ASN A 253 -12.51 8.77 -4.08
C ASN A 253 -11.65 9.44 -5.17
N GLY A 254 -10.38 9.05 -5.30
CA GLY A 254 -9.48 9.52 -6.35
C GLY A 254 -9.99 9.17 -7.75
N ILE A 255 -10.42 7.91 -7.96
CA ILE A 255 -11.06 7.49 -9.21
C ILE A 255 -12.36 8.29 -9.45
N ALA A 256 -13.22 8.40 -8.42
CA ALA A 256 -14.50 9.10 -8.56
C ALA A 256 -14.34 10.59 -8.89
N ARG A 257 -13.35 11.28 -8.33
CA ARG A 257 -13.04 12.67 -8.66
C ARG A 257 -12.69 12.84 -10.14
N ARG A 258 -11.95 11.90 -10.71
CA ARG A 258 -11.51 11.90 -12.11
C ARG A 258 -12.59 11.37 -13.07
N GLU A 259 -13.54 10.58 -12.58
CA GLU A 259 -14.67 10.06 -13.35
C GLU A 259 -15.87 11.01 -13.36
N LYS A 260 -16.19 11.65 -12.20
CA LYS A 260 -17.41 12.42 -11.96
C LYS A 260 -17.17 13.64 -11.09
N GLY A 261 -16.06 14.31 -11.28
CA GLY A 261 -15.63 15.43 -10.44
C GLY A 261 -16.33 16.76 -10.75
N CYS A 262 -17.33 16.77 -11.62
CA CYS A 262 -18.11 17.98 -11.90
C CYS A 262 -18.83 18.48 -10.64
N THR A 263 -18.62 19.75 -10.28
CA THR A 263 -19.20 20.43 -9.12
C THR A 263 -20.42 21.32 -9.48
N CYS A 264 -20.80 21.37 -10.74
CA CYS A 264 -21.98 22.15 -11.18
C CYS A 264 -23.27 21.55 -10.63
N PRO A 265 -24.30 22.37 -10.32
CA PRO A 265 -25.63 21.88 -10.03
C PRO A 265 -26.14 20.97 -11.17
N ARG A 266 -26.87 19.91 -10.82
CA ARG A 266 -27.38 18.95 -11.83
C ARG A 266 -28.32 19.59 -12.84
N GLU A 267 -28.99 20.65 -12.44
CA GLU A 267 -29.95 21.43 -13.24
C GLU A 267 -29.25 22.47 -14.14
N ALA A 268 -27.93 22.65 -14.01
CA ALA A 268 -27.21 23.63 -14.81
C ALA A 268 -27.20 23.19 -16.29
N PRO A 269 -27.65 24.06 -17.21
CA PRO A 269 -27.75 23.71 -18.63
C PRO A 269 -26.37 23.52 -19.31
N VAL A 270 -25.32 24.11 -18.72
CA VAL A 270 -23.93 24.00 -19.21
C VAL A 270 -22.98 23.86 -18.04
N CYS A 271 -22.01 22.97 -18.18
CA CYS A 271 -20.94 22.82 -17.19
C CYS A 271 -20.01 24.05 -17.21
N THR A 272 -19.85 24.72 -16.07
CA THR A 272 -19.00 25.91 -15.91
C THR A 272 -17.76 25.65 -15.06
N CYS A 273 -17.63 24.45 -14.42
CA CYS A 273 -16.49 24.14 -13.57
C CYS A 273 -15.24 23.66 -14.34
N GLY A 274 -15.33 23.50 -15.67
CA GLY A 274 -14.21 23.06 -16.52
C GLY A 274 -13.81 21.60 -16.31
N PHE A 275 -14.62 20.79 -15.61
CA PHE A 275 -14.30 19.38 -15.37
C PHE A 275 -14.17 18.61 -16.70
N VAL A 276 -13.07 17.91 -16.83
CA VAL A 276 -12.83 16.93 -17.90
C VAL A 276 -12.66 15.56 -17.26
N GLN A 277 -13.46 14.61 -17.69
CA GLN A 277 -13.30 13.24 -17.27
C GLN A 277 -11.97 12.69 -17.78
N THR A 278 -11.15 12.13 -16.89
CA THR A 278 -9.86 11.53 -17.24
C THR A 278 -9.76 10.05 -16.92
N LEU A 279 -10.61 9.55 -16.02
CA LEU A 279 -10.72 8.13 -15.71
C LEU A 279 -12.16 7.63 -15.87
N ARG A 280 -12.30 6.34 -16.13
CA ARG A 280 -13.54 5.58 -16.09
C ARG A 280 -13.33 4.31 -15.28
N SER A 281 -14.17 4.07 -14.28
CA SER A 281 -14.14 2.81 -13.51
C SER A 281 -14.46 1.64 -14.43
N VAL A 282 -13.62 0.60 -14.43
CA VAL A 282 -13.86 -0.64 -15.18
C VAL A 282 -14.97 -1.48 -14.51
N SER A 283 -14.99 -1.46 -13.17
CA SER A 283 -16.04 -2.08 -12.38
C SER A 283 -16.53 -1.16 -11.27
N ARG A 284 -17.85 -1.19 -10.97
CA ARG A 284 -18.43 -0.38 -9.88
C ARG A 284 -18.01 -0.86 -8.49
N LYS A 285 -17.83 -2.19 -8.33
CA LYS A 285 -17.41 -2.81 -7.08
C LYS A 285 -15.95 -3.21 -7.18
N PRO A 286 -15.20 -3.24 -6.07
CA PRO A 286 -13.86 -3.80 -6.10
C PRO A 286 -13.94 -5.30 -6.42
N ILE A 287 -12.91 -5.80 -7.10
CA ILE A 287 -12.68 -7.23 -7.28
C ILE A 287 -12.10 -7.77 -5.97
N LEU A 288 -12.62 -8.88 -5.49
CA LEU A 288 -12.22 -9.51 -4.22
C LEU A 288 -11.56 -10.85 -4.53
N PRO A 289 -10.64 -11.31 -3.66
CA PRO A 289 -10.04 -12.63 -3.81
C PRO A 289 -11.08 -13.75 -3.70
N SER A 290 -10.85 -14.82 -4.44
CA SER A 290 -11.70 -16.00 -4.39
C SER A 290 -11.59 -16.73 -3.04
N ALA A 291 -12.52 -17.63 -2.74
CA ALA A 291 -12.46 -18.45 -1.53
C ALA A 291 -11.20 -19.34 -1.53
N GLU A 292 -10.83 -19.88 -2.69
CA GLU A 292 -9.63 -20.71 -2.87
C GLU A 292 -8.35 -19.91 -2.64
N GLU A 293 -8.32 -18.66 -3.12
CA GLU A 293 -7.17 -17.75 -2.84
C GLU A 293 -7.06 -17.44 -1.35
N ILE A 294 -8.17 -17.14 -0.66
CA ILE A 294 -8.17 -16.86 0.77
C ILE A 294 -7.71 -18.07 1.59
N GLU A 295 -8.05 -19.29 1.16
CA GLU A 295 -7.62 -20.51 1.82
C GLU A 295 -6.12 -20.76 1.64
N SER A 296 -5.62 -20.61 0.42
CA SER A 296 -4.20 -20.81 0.08
C SER A 296 -3.30 -19.64 0.51
N ASN A 297 -3.83 -18.41 0.50
CA ASN A 297 -3.14 -17.18 0.91
C ASN A 297 -4.01 -16.33 1.86
N PRO A 298 -4.05 -16.63 3.17
CA PRO A 298 -4.89 -15.90 4.13
C PRO A 298 -4.61 -14.37 4.20
N ARG A 299 -3.46 -13.91 3.71
CA ARG A 299 -3.11 -12.49 3.63
C ARG A 299 -3.97 -11.74 2.60
N SER A 300 -4.51 -12.42 1.59
CA SER A 300 -5.41 -11.85 0.58
C SER A 300 -6.79 -11.46 1.12
N ARG A 301 -7.21 -12.02 2.27
CA ARG A 301 -8.57 -11.89 2.82
C ARG A 301 -9.16 -10.49 2.80
N SER A 302 -8.35 -9.47 3.05
CA SER A 302 -8.81 -8.07 3.11
C SER A 302 -8.56 -7.30 1.82
N ALA A 303 -7.96 -7.94 0.81
CA ALA A 303 -7.59 -7.32 -0.45
C ALA A 303 -8.81 -6.88 -1.26
N LYS A 304 -8.67 -5.73 -1.92
CA LYS A 304 -9.67 -5.15 -2.82
C LYS A 304 -8.94 -4.54 -4.01
N LEU A 305 -9.13 -5.11 -5.19
CA LEU A 305 -8.61 -4.53 -6.42
C LEU A 305 -9.64 -3.55 -7.00
N ARG A 306 -9.20 -2.32 -7.25
CA ARG A 306 -9.93 -1.33 -8.04
C ARG A 306 -9.24 -1.09 -9.36
N VAL A 307 -10.03 -1.02 -10.41
CA VAL A 307 -9.53 -0.84 -11.78
C VAL A 307 -10.22 0.36 -12.42
N ALA A 308 -9.42 1.23 -13.01
CA ALA A 308 -9.89 2.35 -13.83
C ALA A 308 -9.13 2.38 -15.16
N GLU A 309 -9.76 2.97 -16.17
CA GLU A 309 -9.21 3.16 -17.50
C GLU A 309 -9.07 4.64 -17.80
N ARG A 310 -7.98 5.04 -18.42
CA ARG A 310 -7.78 6.39 -18.97
C ARG A 310 -8.68 6.61 -20.17
N VAL A 311 -9.50 7.67 -20.16
CA VAL A 311 -10.38 8.05 -21.27
C VAL A 311 -9.80 9.20 -22.07
#